data_15d7960ad658b4adcd5d07bcca73b6b6
#
_entry.id   15d7960ad658b4adcd5d07bcca73b6b6
#
_cell.length_a   1.000
_cell.length_b   1.000
_cell.length_c   1.000
_cell.angle_alpha   90.00
_cell.angle_beta   90.00
_cell.angle_gamma   90.00
#
_symmetry.space_group_name_H-M   'P 1'
#
loop_
_entity.id
_entity.type
_entity.pdbx_description
1 polymer ?
#
loop_
_entity_poly.entity_id
_entity_poly.type
_entity_poly.pdbx_seq_one_letter_code
_entity_poly.pdbx_strand_id
1 'polypeptide(L)'
;MDALFAYINTSDANPLIKTAIAHIEFEALHPFKDGNGRIGRMLIPLLLWQMKKISAPHFYISHFFEENKDEYIERMRAVSAEGDWSGWCAFFCRAVSEQATQNLDIAEQITALYEAMKNRLTELLASKWTLTVLDALFTQPVFKASRFADGHGIPKPTVPNLLKTLAENHIITIIEEAAGRRSALYAFEPLLRLVRI
;
A
#
# COMPACT_ATOMS: atom_id res chain seq x y z
N MET A 1 -15.19 19.84 15.67
CA MET A 1 -13.91 19.10 15.87
C MET A 1 -13.69 18.64 17.31
N ASP A 2 -13.91 19.48 18.32
CA ASP A 2 -13.62 19.14 19.72
C ASP A 2 -14.43 17.92 20.20
N ALA A 3 -15.71 17.83 19.85
CA ALA A 3 -16.56 16.67 20.15
C ALA A 3 -16.04 15.38 19.49
N LEU A 4 -15.56 15.46 18.26
CA LEU A 4 -14.94 14.31 17.57
C LEU A 4 -13.65 13.86 18.28
N PHE A 5 -12.79 14.79 18.66
CA PHE A 5 -11.57 14.46 19.42
C PHE A 5 -11.91 13.87 20.81
N ALA A 6 -12.91 14.43 21.50
CA ALA A 6 -13.38 13.87 22.76
C ALA A 6 -13.88 12.44 22.56
N TYR A 7 -14.71 12.18 21.54
CA TYR A 7 -15.19 10.84 21.21
C TYR A 7 -14.03 9.85 20.93
N ILE A 8 -13.07 10.24 20.09
CA ILE A 8 -11.92 9.39 19.78
C ILE A 8 -11.12 9.03 21.03
N ASN A 9 -10.96 9.96 21.99
CA ASN A 9 -10.11 9.75 23.16
C ASN A 9 -10.81 9.05 24.33
N THR A 10 -12.14 9.22 24.47
CA THR A 10 -12.87 8.78 25.69
C THR A 10 -13.86 7.64 25.45
N SER A 11 -14.24 7.34 24.20
CA SER A 11 -15.21 6.29 23.90
C SER A 11 -14.65 4.88 24.18
N ASP A 12 -15.40 4.04 24.86
CA ASP A 12 -15.14 2.61 25.08
C ASP A 12 -15.78 1.71 24.01
N ALA A 13 -16.28 2.29 22.91
CA ALA A 13 -16.88 1.54 21.82
C ALA A 13 -15.87 0.56 21.19
N ASN A 14 -16.39 -0.50 20.57
CA ASN A 14 -15.57 -1.43 19.79
C ASN A 14 -14.68 -0.64 18.80
N PRO A 15 -13.38 -0.95 18.69
CA PRO A 15 -12.45 -0.21 17.86
C PRO A 15 -12.87 -0.01 16.40
N LEU A 16 -13.51 -1.01 15.78
CA LEU A 16 -14.00 -0.87 14.40
C LEU A 16 -15.18 0.10 14.33
N ILE A 17 -16.13 0.00 15.26
CA ILE A 17 -17.28 0.91 15.34
C ILE A 17 -16.82 2.33 15.66
N LYS A 18 -15.89 2.48 16.59
CA LYS A 18 -15.29 3.77 16.92
C LYS A 18 -14.62 4.42 15.71
N THR A 19 -13.88 3.63 14.93
CA THR A 19 -13.23 4.11 13.71
C THR A 19 -14.25 4.47 12.63
N ALA A 20 -15.31 3.66 12.46
CA ALA A 20 -16.39 3.92 11.50
C ALA A 20 -17.10 5.26 11.80
N ILE A 21 -17.44 5.50 13.07
CA ILE A 21 -18.10 6.74 13.51
C ILE A 21 -17.14 7.92 13.37
N ALA A 22 -15.89 7.78 13.78
CA ALA A 22 -14.91 8.85 13.67
C ALA A 22 -14.65 9.25 12.22
N HIS A 23 -14.63 8.28 11.28
CA HIS A 23 -14.45 8.55 9.87
C HIS A 23 -15.61 9.35 9.28
N ILE A 24 -16.87 8.90 9.48
CA ILE A 24 -18.03 9.59 8.90
C ILE A 24 -18.23 10.99 9.52
N GLU A 25 -17.99 11.15 10.81
CA GLU A 25 -18.06 12.45 11.49
C GLU A 25 -17.00 13.41 10.92
N PHE A 26 -15.79 12.92 10.64
CA PHE A 26 -14.75 13.72 10.03
C PHE A 26 -15.16 14.16 8.61
N GLU A 27 -15.71 13.25 7.80
CA GLU A 27 -16.18 13.58 6.45
C GLU A 27 -17.34 14.58 6.48
N ALA A 28 -18.26 14.47 7.45
CA ALA A 28 -19.38 15.39 7.63
C ALA A 28 -18.93 16.79 8.11
N LEU A 29 -17.96 16.86 9.00
CA LEU A 29 -17.40 18.14 9.49
C LEU A 29 -16.64 18.90 8.40
N HIS A 30 -16.03 18.19 7.46
CA HIS A 30 -15.32 18.73 6.31
C HIS A 30 -14.36 19.89 6.64
N PRO A 31 -13.41 19.72 7.58
CA PRO A 31 -12.69 20.83 8.21
C PRO A 31 -11.69 21.57 7.30
N PHE A 32 -11.31 20.97 6.18
CA PHE A 32 -10.33 21.54 5.26
C PHE A 32 -10.97 22.00 3.95
N LYS A 33 -10.35 22.95 3.26
CA LYS A 33 -10.82 23.43 1.95
C LYS A 33 -10.70 22.38 0.86
N ASP A 34 -9.72 21.46 0.96
CA ASP A 34 -9.47 20.35 0.04
C ASP A 34 -8.81 19.18 0.79
N GLY A 35 -8.94 17.98 0.24
CA GLY A 35 -8.27 16.79 0.73
C GLY A 35 -8.96 16.08 1.91
N ASN A 36 -10.17 16.49 2.31
CA ASN A 36 -10.87 15.87 3.46
C ASN A 36 -11.03 14.35 3.27
N GLY A 37 -11.50 13.88 2.14
CA GLY A 37 -11.65 12.44 1.88
C GLY A 37 -10.35 11.65 1.95
N ARG A 38 -9.22 12.23 1.51
CA ARG A 38 -7.89 11.60 1.67
C ARG A 38 -7.49 11.51 3.14
N ILE A 39 -7.67 12.59 3.88
CA ILE A 39 -7.36 12.64 5.31
C ILE A 39 -8.30 11.72 6.09
N GLY A 40 -9.59 11.72 5.81
CA GLY A 40 -10.58 10.83 6.42
C GLY A 40 -10.24 9.35 6.23
N ARG A 41 -9.84 8.96 5.03
CA ARG A 41 -9.37 7.59 4.77
C ARG A 41 -8.04 7.26 5.47
N MET A 42 -7.11 8.22 5.59
CA MET A 42 -5.88 8.04 6.36
C MET A 42 -6.13 7.94 7.87
N LEU A 43 -7.18 8.55 8.38
CA LEU A 43 -7.56 8.48 9.79
C LEU A 43 -7.89 7.04 10.21
N ILE A 44 -8.45 6.23 9.32
CA ILE A 44 -8.85 4.84 9.60
C ILE A 44 -7.67 3.99 10.08
N PRO A 45 -6.59 3.78 9.29
CA PRO A 45 -5.46 2.99 9.76
C PRO A 45 -4.74 3.62 10.95
N LEU A 46 -4.72 4.95 11.07
CA LEU A 46 -4.09 5.62 12.21
C LEU A 46 -4.84 5.34 13.52
N LEU A 47 -6.17 5.37 13.52
CA LEU A 47 -6.98 5.03 14.68
C LEU A 47 -6.86 3.55 15.07
N LEU A 48 -6.90 2.64 14.09
CA LEU A 48 -6.71 1.22 14.34
C LEU A 48 -5.32 0.92 14.92
N TRP A 49 -4.29 1.60 14.43
CA TRP A 49 -2.93 1.49 14.95
C TRP A 49 -2.80 2.07 16.36
N GLN A 50 -3.35 3.26 16.62
CA GLN A 50 -3.38 3.87 17.95
C GLN A 50 -4.04 2.94 18.97
N MET A 51 -5.12 2.27 18.58
CA MET A 51 -5.83 1.30 19.40
C MET A 51 -5.18 -0.10 19.43
N LYS A 52 -3.98 -0.25 18.83
CA LYS A 52 -3.20 -1.51 18.77
C LYS A 52 -3.96 -2.67 18.10
N LYS A 53 -4.81 -2.37 17.13
CA LYS A 53 -5.54 -3.38 16.34
C LYS A 53 -4.79 -3.83 15.10
N ILE A 54 -3.83 -3.02 14.65
CA ILE A 54 -2.85 -3.33 13.61
C ILE A 54 -1.46 -2.93 14.11
N SER A 55 -0.42 -3.62 13.63
CA SER A 55 0.97 -3.42 14.05
C SER A 55 1.59 -2.13 13.50
N ALA A 56 1.10 -1.68 12.35
CA ALA A 56 1.53 -0.44 11.68
C ALA A 56 0.39 0.10 10.82
N PRO A 57 0.34 1.41 10.50
CA PRO A 57 -0.76 2.03 9.76
C PRO A 57 -0.69 1.77 8.24
N HIS A 58 -0.48 0.51 7.84
CA HIS A 58 -0.36 0.08 6.43
C HIS A 58 -1.65 -0.48 5.84
N PHE A 59 -2.78 -0.33 6.53
CA PHE A 59 -4.07 -0.79 6.05
C PHE A 59 -4.68 0.22 5.08
N TYR A 60 -4.75 -0.11 3.79
CA TYR A 60 -5.22 0.79 2.75
C TYR A 60 -6.64 0.42 2.30
N ILE A 61 -7.64 1.09 2.84
CA ILE A 61 -9.07 0.83 2.59
C ILE A 61 -9.65 1.59 1.39
N SER A 62 -8.87 2.52 0.81
CA SER A 62 -9.38 3.40 -0.27
C SER A 62 -9.86 2.64 -1.49
N HIS A 63 -9.24 1.50 -1.81
CA HIS A 63 -9.63 0.68 -2.95
C HIS A 63 -11.08 0.19 -2.81
N PHE A 64 -11.43 -0.39 -1.66
CA PHE A 64 -12.80 -0.82 -1.40
C PHE A 64 -13.81 0.33 -1.53
N PHE A 65 -13.50 1.49 -0.99
CA PHE A 65 -14.40 2.65 -1.07
C PHE A 65 -14.54 3.22 -2.48
N GLU A 66 -13.51 3.09 -3.33
CA GLU A 66 -13.58 3.50 -4.74
C GLU A 66 -14.40 2.52 -5.57
N GLU A 67 -14.23 1.22 -5.37
CA GLU A 67 -15.04 0.18 -6.03
C GLU A 67 -16.51 0.23 -5.62
N ASN A 68 -16.80 0.59 -4.36
CA ASN A 68 -18.16 0.66 -3.80
C ASN A 68 -18.61 2.12 -3.56
N LYS A 69 -18.19 3.05 -4.44
CA LYS A 69 -18.35 4.49 -4.23
C LYS A 69 -19.81 4.92 -4.06
N ASP A 70 -20.70 4.39 -4.86
CA ASP A 70 -22.11 4.77 -4.80
C ASP A 70 -22.76 4.35 -3.49
N GLU A 71 -22.52 3.11 -3.04
CA GLU A 71 -23.00 2.63 -1.74
C GLU A 71 -22.35 3.39 -0.59
N TYR A 72 -21.05 3.69 -0.66
CA TYR A 72 -20.37 4.50 0.34
C TYR A 72 -21.04 5.87 0.53
N ILE A 73 -21.37 6.57 -0.57
CA ILE A 73 -22.03 7.86 -0.51
C ILE A 73 -23.47 7.71 0.00
N GLU A 74 -24.20 6.69 -0.43
CA GLU A 74 -25.58 6.41 0.01
C GLU A 74 -25.63 6.16 1.53
N ARG A 75 -24.72 5.33 2.06
CA ARG A 75 -24.63 5.06 3.50
C ARG A 75 -24.31 6.29 4.32
N MET A 76 -23.40 7.15 3.87
CA MET A 76 -23.12 8.41 4.53
C MET A 76 -24.34 9.34 4.54
N ARG A 77 -25.09 9.40 3.44
CA ARG A 77 -26.32 10.20 3.36
C ARG A 77 -27.41 9.66 4.29
N ALA A 78 -27.60 8.35 4.35
CA ALA A 78 -28.57 7.71 5.23
C ALA A 78 -28.29 8.02 6.71
N VAL A 79 -27.04 8.09 7.14
CA VAL A 79 -26.71 8.55 8.49
C VAL A 79 -27.17 9.98 8.72
N SER A 80 -26.91 10.90 7.79
CA SER A 80 -27.25 12.31 7.96
C SER A 80 -28.77 12.58 7.84
N ALA A 81 -29.50 11.83 7.01
CA ALA A 81 -30.92 12.04 6.73
C ALA A 81 -31.82 11.24 7.69
N GLU A 82 -31.43 10.03 8.06
CA GLU A 82 -32.30 9.05 8.72
C GLU A 82 -31.72 8.53 10.03
N GLY A 83 -30.46 8.83 10.34
CA GLY A 83 -29.76 8.32 11.52
C GLY A 83 -29.39 6.83 11.40
N ASP A 84 -29.21 6.30 10.17
CA ASP A 84 -28.88 4.88 9.92
C ASP A 84 -27.42 4.56 10.24
N TRP A 85 -27.05 4.70 11.49
CA TRP A 85 -25.73 4.32 12.00
C TRP A 85 -25.45 2.83 11.86
N SER A 86 -26.48 1.99 11.95
CA SER A 86 -26.34 0.54 11.85
C SER A 86 -25.94 0.13 10.44
N GLY A 87 -26.60 0.67 9.42
CA GLY A 87 -26.27 0.42 8.02
C GLY A 87 -24.84 0.89 7.68
N TRP A 88 -24.47 2.08 8.17
CA TRP A 88 -23.10 2.58 7.99
C TRP A 88 -22.06 1.68 8.66
N CYS A 89 -22.24 1.32 9.93
CA CYS A 89 -21.29 0.46 10.65
C CYS A 89 -21.18 -0.93 10.00
N ALA A 90 -22.28 -1.50 9.53
CA ALA A 90 -22.26 -2.78 8.80
C ALA A 90 -21.46 -2.68 7.49
N PHE A 91 -21.69 -1.63 6.70
CA PHE A 91 -20.93 -1.35 5.49
C PHE A 91 -19.43 -1.20 5.80
N PHE A 92 -19.08 -0.41 6.81
CA PHE A 92 -17.69 -0.18 7.20
C PHE A 92 -17.00 -1.46 7.67
N CYS A 93 -17.66 -2.29 8.48
CA CYS A 93 -17.10 -3.58 8.91
C CYS A 93 -16.89 -4.53 7.73
N ARG A 94 -17.81 -4.56 6.76
CA ARG A 94 -17.65 -5.31 5.51
C ARG A 94 -16.44 -4.79 4.74
N ALA A 95 -16.32 -3.48 4.57
CA ALA A 95 -15.18 -2.84 3.91
C ALA A 95 -13.84 -3.25 4.52
N VAL A 96 -13.74 -3.22 5.85
CA VAL A 96 -12.52 -3.64 6.55
C VAL A 96 -12.24 -5.13 6.35
N SER A 97 -13.27 -5.98 6.41
CA SER A 97 -13.13 -7.43 6.26
C SER A 97 -12.67 -7.83 4.86
N GLU A 98 -13.33 -7.30 3.84
CA GLU A 98 -12.99 -7.61 2.43
C GLU A 98 -11.61 -7.07 2.06
N GLN A 99 -11.29 -5.83 2.45
CA GLN A 99 -9.97 -5.27 2.20
C GLN A 99 -8.85 -6.01 2.96
N ALA A 100 -9.11 -6.49 4.17
CA ALA A 100 -8.14 -7.29 4.91
C ALA A 100 -7.87 -8.63 4.22
N THR A 101 -8.90 -9.27 3.67
CA THR A 101 -8.77 -10.51 2.88
C THR A 101 -7.94 -10.29 1.62
N GLN A 102 -8.22 -9.21 0.88
CA GLN A 102 -7.45 -8.86 -0.33
C GLN A 102 -5.98 -8.57 0.01
N ASN A 103 -5.73 -7.81 1.08
CA ASN A 103 -4.37 -7.49 1.50
C ASN A 103 -3.58 -8.75 1.91
N LEU A 104 -4.25 -9.73 2.55
CA LEU A 104 -3.63 -11.01 2.91
C LEU A 104 -3.26 -11.81 1.66
N ASP A 105 -4.17 -11.91 0.70
CA ASP A 105 -3.92 -12.60 -0.57
C ASP A 105 -2.74 -11.98 -1.34
N ILE A 106 -2.68 -10.65 -1.43
CA ILE A 106 -1.55 -9.95 -2.04
C ILE A 106 -0.24 -10.26 -1.29
N ALA A 107 -0.25 -10.27 0.04
CA ALA A 107 0.94 -10.58 0.84
C ALA A 107 1.43 -12.02 0.62
N GLU A 108 0.52 -12.97 0.49
CA GLU A 108 0.83 -14.38 0.15
C GLU A 108 1.42 -14.47 -1.26
N GLN A 109 0.85 -13.78 -2.24
CA GLN A 109 1.38 -13.73 -3.61
C GLN A 109 2.77 -13.09 -3.68
N ILE A 110 3.02 -12.01 -2.93
CA ILE A 110 4.35 -11.38 -2.83
C ILE A 110 5.37 -12.36 -2.23
N THR A 111 4.99 -13.09 -1.19
CA THR A 111 5.86 -14.09 -0.55
C THR A 111 6.19 -15.22 -1.51
N ALA A 112 5.20 -15.74 -2.23
CA ALA A 112 5.40 -16.76 -3.26
C ALA A 112 6.31 -16.26 -4.41
N LEU A 113 6.09 -15.03 -4.87
CA LEU A 113 6.94 -14.39 -5.87
C LEU A 113 8.40 -14.27 -5.39
N TYR A 114 8.60 -13.87 -4.12
CA TYR A 114 9.94 -13.73 -3.55
C TYR A 114 10.70 -15.06 -3.57
N GLU A 115 10.08 -16.16 -3.13
CA GLU A 115 10.73 -17.47 -3.13
C GLU A 115 10.98 -17.99 -4.58
N ALA A 116 10.05 -17.79 -5.50
CA ALA A 116 10.23 -18.14 -6.90
C ALA A 116 11.41 -17.36 -7.54
N MET A 117 11.47 -16.06 -7.28
CA MET A 117 12.53 -15.20 -7.79
C MET A 117 13.89 -15.49 -7.17
N LYS A 118 13.93 -15.87 -5.89
CA LYS A 118 15.15 -16.31 -5.19
C LYS A 118 15.78 -17.51 -5.90
N ASN A 119 15.00 -18.53 -6.22
CA ASN A 119 15.47 -19.70 -6.93
C ASN A 119 15.99 -19.32 -8.34
N ARG A 120 15.17 -18.58 -9.10
CA ARG A 120 15.50 -18.14 -10.46
C ARG A 120 16.78 -17.28 -10.52
N LEU A 121 16.93 -16.32 -9.59
CA LEU A 121 18.12 -15.46 -9.55
C LEU A 121 19.36 -16.21 -9.08
N THR A 122 19.21 -17.22 -8.22
CA THR A 122 20.34 -18.07 -7.79
C THR A 122 20.94 -18.83 -8.96
N GLU A 123 20.10 -19.41 -9.81
CA GLU A 123 20.53 -20.10 -11.03
C GLU A 123 21.12 -19.12 -12.07
N LEU A 124 20.47 -17.96 -12.24
CA LEU A 124 20.83 -17.00 -13.28
C LEU A 124 22.12 -16.23 -12.97
N LEU A 125 22.29 -15.72 -11.77
CA LEU A 125 23.39 -14.82 -11.44
C LEU A 125 24.63 -15.56 -10.94
N ALA A 126 24.45 -16.72 -10.27
CA ALA A 126 25.51 -17.51 -9.61
C ALA A 126 26.50 -16.61 -8.83
N SER A 127 26.00 -15.59 -8.14
CA SER A 127 26.76 -14.50 -7.54
C SER A 127 26.48 -14.40 -6.04
N LYS A 128 27.50 -14.01 -5.28
CA LYS A 128 27.30 -13.64 -3.87
C LYS A 128 26.31 -12.49 -3.65
N TRP A 129 26.00 -11.73 -4.69
CA TRP A 129 25.07 -10.60 -4.66
C TRP A 129 23.62 -10.98 -4.95
N THR A 130 23.33 -12.26 -5.22
CA THR A 130 22.00 -12.72 -5.64
C THR A 130 20.90 -12.30 -4.67
N LEU A 131 21.07 -12.57 -3.37
CA LEU A 131 20.08 -12.18 -2.36
C LEU A 131 19.95 -10.67 -2.21
N THR A 132 21.09 -9.96 -2.26
CA THR A 132 21.08 -8.49 -2.19
C THR A 132 20.36 -7.86 -3.38
N VAL A 133 20.53 -8.42 -4.58
CA VAL A 133 19.80 -8.00 -5.79
C VAL A 133 18.31 -8.27 -5.63
N LEU A 134 17.94 -9.46 -5.13
CA LEU A 134 16.55 -9.82 -4.86
C LEU A 134 15.91 -8.82 -3.89
N ASP A 135 16.53 -8.57 -2.75
CA ASP A 135 16.03 -7.63 -1.74
C ASP A 135 15.88 -6.21 -2.30
N ALA A 136 16.87 -5.77 -3.12
CA ALA A 136 16.80 -4.47 -3.79
C ALA A 136 15.59 -4.35 -4.73
N LEU A 137 15.29 -5.40 -5.52
CA LEU A 137 14.15 -5.43 -6.43
C LEU A 137 12.80 -5.39 -5.68
N PHE A 138 12.71 -6.06 -4.53
CA PHE A 138 11.48 -6.05 -3.72
C PHE A 138 11.33 -4.78 -2.88
N THR A 139 12.43 -4.17 -2.45
CA THR A 139 12.39 -2.91 -1.67
C THR A 139 12.13 -1.70 -2.57
N GLN A 140 12.70 -1.68 -3.77
CA GLN A 140 12.57 -0.57 -4.71
C GLN A 140 12.31 -1.10 -6.12
N PRO A 141 11.06 -1.49 -6.44
CA PRO A 141 10.74 -2.13 -7.73
C PRO A 141 10.83 -1.19 -8.95
N VAL A 142 10.89 0.12 -8.73
CA VAL A 142 11.21 1.11 -9.79
C VAL A 142 12.45 1.87 -9.37
N PHE A 143 13.52 1.77 -10.17
CA PHE A 143 14.82 2.33 -9.79
C PHE A 143 15.64 2.84 -10.98
N LYS A 144 16.49 3.83 -10.69
CA LYS A 144 17.50 4.30 -11.64
C LYS A 144 18.75 3.40 -11.56
N ALA A 145 19.30 3.01 -12.70
CA ALA A 145 20.52 2.20 -12.76
C ALA A 145 21.67 2.76 -11.91
N SER A 146 21.83 4.09 -11.90
CA SER A 146 22.88 4.76 -11.12
C SER A 146 22.74 4.65 -9.61
N ARG A 147 21.51 4.34 -9.11
CA ARG A 147 21.19 4.24 -7.69
C ARG A 147 20.98 2.80 -7.20
N PHE A 148 21.02 1.83 -8.10
CA PHE A 148 20.74 0.43 -7.75
C PHE A 148 21.69 -0.15 -6.69
N ALA A 149 22.93 0.35 -6.63
CA ALA A 149 23.91 -0.05 -5.61
C ALA A 149 23.77 0.69 -4.28
N ASP A 150 23.02 1.80 -4.24
CA ASP A 150 22.97 2.66 -3.08
C ASP A 150 22.27 1.95 -1.90
N GLY A 151 22.97 1.86 -0.76
CA GLY A 151 22.47 1.18 0.43
C GLY A 151 22.56 -0.36 0.44
N HIS A 152 22.92 -0.98 -0.67
CA HIS A 152 22.96 -2.44 -0.81
C HIS A 152 24.36 -3.05 -0.78
N GLY A 153 25.43 -2.23 -0.71
CA GLY A 153 26.81 -2.71 -0.64
C GLY A 153 27.33 -3.36 -1.93
N ILE A 154 26.58 -3.32 -3.03
CA ILE A 154 26.99 -3.84 -4.33
C ILE A 154 28.04 -2.90 -4.93
N PRO A 155 29.23 -3.39 -5.37
CA PRO A 155 30.21 -2.55 -6.03
C PRO A 155 29.65 -1.92 -7.30
N LYS A 156 29.80 -0.60 -7.46
CA LYS A 156 29.28 0.14 -8.63
C LYS A 156 29.70 -0.47 -9.99
N PRO A 157 30.94 -0.95 -10.19
CA PRO A 157 31.35 -1.59 -11.43
C PRO A 157 30.61 -2.90 -11.77
N THR A 158 30.03 -3.57 -10.77
CA THR A 158 29.29 -4.84 -10.94
C THR A 158 27.85 -4.59 -11.42
N VAL A 159 27.26 -3.44 -11.11
CA VAL A 159 25.84 -3.11 -11.39
C VAL A 159 25.48 -3.22 -12.86
N PRO A 160 26.26 -2.65 -13.83
CA PRO A 160 25.88 -2.72 -15.25
C PRO A 160 25.70 -4.15 -15.75
N ASN A 161 26.57 -5.06 -15.32
CA ASN A 161 26.51 -6.47 -15.74
C ASN A 161 25.29 -7.18 -15.12
N LEU A 162 25.01 -6.92 -13.83
CA LEU A 162 23.82 -7.46 -13.17
C LEU A 162 22.54 -6.99 -13.86
N LEU A 163 22.40 -5.67 -14.11
CA LEU A 163 21.19 -5.11 -14.74
C LEU A 163 21.04 -5.61 -16.19
N LYS A 164 22.11 -5.77 -16.93
CA LYS A 164 22.11 -6.35 -18.27
C LYS A 164 21.56 -7.77 -18.22
N THR A 165 22.10 -8.63 -17.34
CA THR A 165 21.66 -10.03 -17.20
C THR A 165 20.18 -10.09 -16.80
N LEU A 166 19.73 -9.26 -15.87
CA LEU A 166 18.34 -9.20 -15.43
C LEU A 166 17.39 -8.77 -16.57
N ALA A 167 17.80 -7.78 -17.38
CA ALA A 167 17.01 -7.28 -18.50
C ALA A 167 16.93 -8.30 -19.64
N GLU A 168 18.06 -8.93 -20.04
CA GLU A 168 18.12 -9.96 -21.06
C GLU A 168 17.27 -11.20 -20.72
N ASN A 169 17.07 -11.47 -19.41
CA ASN A 169 16.23 -12.56 -18.93
C ASN A 169 14.81 -12.12 -18.53
N HIS A 170 14.39 -10.92 -18.95
CA HIS A 170 13.05 -10.38 -18.73
C HIS A 170 12.60 -10.35 -17.25
N ILE A 171 13.56 -10.19 -16.33
CA ILE A 171 13.26 -10.00 -14.90
C ILE A 171 12.91 -8.54 -14.61
N ILE A 172 13.67 -7.63 -15.24
CA ILE A 172 13.39 -6.20 -15.20
C ILE A 172 13.13 -5.67 -16.61
N THR A 173 12.36 -4.59 -16.71
CA THR A 173 12.09 -3.90 -17.98
C THR A 173 12.62 -2.47 -17.93
N ILE A 174 13.05 -1.94 -19.08
CA ILE A 174 13.45 -0.54 -19.19
C ILE A 174 12.18 0.28 -19.39
N ILE A 175 11.95 1.25 -18.51
CA ILE A 175 10.85 2.23 -18.62
C ILE A 175 11.34 3.46 -19.41
N GLU A 176 12.58 3.92 -19.11
CA GLU A 176 13.21 5.05 -19.77
C GLU A 176 14.64 4.67 -20.12
N GLU A 177 15.02 4.88 -21.37
CA GLU A 177 16.38 4.69 -21.84
C GLU A 177 17.34 5.74 -21.27
N ALA A 178 18.61 5.38 -21.11
CA ALA A 178 19.64 6.34 -20.76
C ALA A 178 19.79 7.41 -21.85
N ALA A 179 19.79 8.69 -21.46
CA ALA A 179 19.96 9.80 -22.40
C ALA A 179 20.86 10.88 -21.80
N GLY A 180 22.04 11.08 -22.40
CA GLY A 180 23.03 12.02 -21.93
C GLY A 180 23.45 11.76 -20.48
N ARG A 181 23.11 12.67 -19.55
CA ARG A 181 23.41 12.50 -18.11
C ARG A 181 22.33 11.73 -17.35
N ARG A 182 21.20 11.39 -17.99
CA ARG A 182 20.12 10.65 -17.34
C ARG A 182 20.44 9.15 -17.37
N SER A 183 20.42 8.54 -16.20
CA SER A 183 20.52 7.09 -16.03
C SER A 183 19.22 6.42 -16.47
N ALA A 184 19.31 5.24 -17.07
CA ALA A 184 18.14 4.43 -17.39
C ALA A 184 17.28 4.14 -16.15
N LEU A 185 15.96 4.10 -16.35
CA LEU A 185 14.96 3.75 -15.36
C LEU A 185 14.43 2.34 -15.64
N TYR A 186 14.46 1.49 -14.63
CA TYR A 186 14.02 0.10 -14.69
C TYR A 186 12.81 -0.15 -13.80
N ALA A 187 12.00 -1.15 -14.17
CA ALA A 187 10.92 -1.68 -13.37
C ALA A 187 11.05 -3.18 -13.16
N PHE A 188 10.75 -3.63 -11.96
CA PHE A 188 10.52 -5.02 -11.63
C PHE A 188 9.00 -5.32 -11.73
N GLU A 189 8.56 -5.53 -12.98
CA GLU A 189 7.15 -5.71 -13.32
C GLU A 189 6.44 -6.85 -12.58
N PRO A 190 7.07 -8.00 -12.27
CA PRO A 190 6.39 -9.06 -11.54
C PRO A 190 5.81 -8.60 -10.19
N LEU A 191 6.55 -7.78 -9.42
CA LEU A 191 6.05 -7.24 -8.15
C LEU A 191 5.03 -6.12 -8.39
N LEU A 192 5.29 -5.23 -9.35
CA LEU A 192 4.39 -4.12 -9.64
C LEU A 192 2.99 -4.59 -10.06
N ARG A 193 2.88 -5.71 -10.78
CA ARG A 193 1.58 -6.28 -11.18
C ARG A 193 0.75 -6.77 -10.00
N LEU A 194 1.39 -7.22 -8.92
CA LEU A 194 0.67 -7.66 -7.71
C LEU A 194 0.15 -6.49 -6.88
N VAL A 195 0.85 -5.34 -6.92
CA VAL A 195 0.52 -4.18 -6.07
C VAL A 195 -0.15 -3.02 -6.82
N ARG A 196 -0.23 -3.08 -8.14
CA ARG A 196 -1.04 -2.16 -8.95
C ARG A 196 -2.50 -2.60 -8.87
N ILE A 197 -3.25 -1.84 -8.12
CA ILE A 197 -4.69 -1.93 -7.99
C ILE A 197 -5.33 -0.95 -8.97
#